data_c561099304384d14a7c1b9796f781d02
#
_entry.id   c561099304384d14a7c1b9796f781d02
#
_cell.length_a   1.000
_cell.length_b   1.000
_cell.length_c   1.000
_cell.angle_alpha   90.00
_cell.angle_beta   90.00
_cell.angle_gamma   90.00
#
_symmetry.space_group_name_H-M   'P 1'
#
loop_
_entity.id
_entity.type
_entity.pdbx_description
1 polymer ?
#
loop_
_entity_poly.entity_id
_entity_poly.type
_entity_poly.pdbx_seq_one_letter_code
_entity_poly.pdbx_strand_id
1 'polypeptide(L)'
;MNIFYFNHSPITSAEAQPDKMLVKMPLETAQMLCTAHRELDGDEWADEVGLYKTAYKNHPCTIWARESSHNYLWLYQHFLALGMEYTFRYGKEHASIVKLAKPLMQFPKNIKQGEMTPLAQAMPDEYKHEDPIIAYRRYVINEKHYAKWEKGRSKPKWWNKNYAELLAI
;
A
#
# COMPACT_ATOMS: atom_id res chain seq x y z
N MET A 1 4.57 8.59 -3.24
CA MET A 1 4.53 7.53 -2.22
C MET A 1 3.17 7.53 -1.55
N ASN A 2 2.51 6.39 -1.47
CA ASN A 2 1.21 6.26 -0.78
C ASN A 2 0.89 4.77 -0.56
N ILE A 3 -0.15 4.48 0.22
CA ILE A 3 -0.65 3.12 0.42
C ILE A 3 -1.98 2.91 -0.32
N PHE A 4 -2.84 3.93 -0.35
CA PHE A 4 -4.20 3.85 -0.88
C PHE A 4 -5.03 2.76 -0.18
N TYR A 5 -5.31 3.01 1.08
CA TYR A 5 -6.02 2.11 1.97
C TYR A 5 -7.53 2.16 1.71
N PHE A 6 -8.02 1.31 0.80
CA PHE A 6 -9.41 1.32 0.37
C PHE A 6 -10.32 0.37 1.15
N ASN A 7 -9.74 -0.56 1.89
CA ASN A 7 -10.47 -1.55 2.69
C ASN A 7 -9.57 -2.07 3.82
N HIS A 8 -10.17 -2.56 4.89
CA HIS A 8 -9.43 -3.21 5.98
C HIS A 8 -8.72 -4.48 5.52
N SER A 9 -9.32 -5.22 4.59
CA SER A 9 -8.67 -6.37 3.96
C SER A 9 -7.60 -5.92 2.97
N PRO A 10 -6.35 -6.37 3.13
CA PRO A 10 -5.28 -6.04 2.18
C PRO A 10 -5.57 -6.57 0.76
N ILE A 11 -6.27 -7.70 0.64
CA ILE A 11 -6.66 -8.27 -0.64
C ILE A 11 -7.72 -7.39 -1.31
N THR A 12 -8.80 -7.08 -0.60
CA THR A 12 -9.89 -6.24 -1.14
C THR A 12 -9.38 -4.84 -1.48
N SER A 13 -8.46 -4.29 -0.66
CA SER A 13 -7.83 -3.00 -0.95
C SER A 13 -7.00 -3.04 -2.25
N ALA A 14 -6.29 -4.14 -2.50
CA ALA A 14 -5.53 -4.34 -3.75
C ALA A 14 -6.46 -4.46 -4.97
N GLU A 15 -7.54 -5.23 -4.83
CA GLU A 15 -8.54 -5.40 -5.89
C GLU A 15 -9.24 -4.09 -6.26
N ALA A 16 -9.34 -3.16 -5.33
CA ALA A 16 -9.95 -1.85 -5.54
C ALA A 16 -9.04 -0.85 -6.27
N GLN A 17 -7.75 -1.15 -6.44
CA GLN A 17 -6.81 -0.27 -7.12
C GLN A 17 -7.18 -0.08 -8.59
N PRO A 18 -7.18 1.17 -9.11
CA PRO A 18 -7.29 1.39 -10.55
C PRO A 18 -6.14 0.75 -11.34
N ASP A 19 -6.39 0.36 -12.58
CA ASP A 19 -5.39 -0.33 -13.42
C ASP A 19 -4.03 0.38 -13.44
N LYS A 20 -4.04 1.69 -13.68
CA LYS A 20 -2.80 2.47 -13.81
C LYS A 20 -2.03 2.56 -12.49
N MET A 21 -2.72 2.64 -11.36
CA MET A 21 -2.07 2.67 -10.05
C MET A 21 -1.41 1.33 -9.73
N LEU A 22 -2.06 0.23 -10.12
CA LEU A 22 -1.57 -1.12 -9.85
C LEU A 22 -0.19 -1.39 -10.48
N VAL A 23 0.17 -0.69 -11.56
CA VAL A 23 1.49 -0.84 -12.20
C VAL A 23 2.63 -0.39 -11.29
N LYS A 24 2.43 0.68 -10.54
CA LYS A 24 3.49 1.28 -9.70
C LYS A 24 3.40 0.90 -8.22
N MET A 25 2.22 0.56 -7.73
CA MET A 25 2.03 0.35 -6.28
C MET A 25 2.80 -0.83 -5.69
N PRO A 26 3.03 -1.96 -6.40
CA PRO A 26 3.94 -2.98 -5.87
C PRO A 26 5.36 -2.46 -5.62
N LEU A 27 5.88 -1.61 -6.49
CA LEU A 27 7.19 -0.99 -6.29
C LEU A 27 7.20 -0.06 -5.07
N GLU A 28 6.24 0.85 -4.97
CA GLU A 28 6.19 1.81 -3.85
C GLU A 28 5.99 1.09 -2.51
N THR A 29 5.15 0.05 -2.48
CA THR A 29 4.94 -0.76 -1.28
C THR A 29 6.21 -1.52 -0.87
N ALA A 30 6.92 -2.10 -1.84
CA ALA A 30 8.21 -2.73 -1.60
C ALA A 30 9.24 -1.73 -1.06
N GLN A 31 9.26 -0.51 -1.60
CA GLN A 31 10.15 0.54 -1.11
C GLN A 31 9.88 0.90 0.36
N MET A 32 8.62 1.00 0.76
CA MET A 32 8.25 1.25 2.17
C MET A 32 8.71 0.12 3.09
N LEU A 33 8.50 -1.14 2.68
CA LEU A 33 8.93 -2.30 3.46
C LEU A 33 10.45 -2.42 3.54
N CYS A 34 11.15 -2.20 2.44
CA CYS A 34 12.62 -2.19 2.43
C CYS A 34 13.19 -1.07 3.32
N THR A 35 12.60 0.10 3.26
CA THR A 35 13.00 1.24 4.11
C THR A 35 12.76 0.93 5.59
N ALA A 36 11.69 0.22 5.93
CA ALA A 36 11.44 -0.23 7.30
C ALA A 36 12.61 -1.08 7.83
N HIS A 37 13.09 -2.04 7.06
CA HIS A 37 14.26 -2.84 7.43
C HIS A 37 15.51 -1.99 7.64
N ARG A 38 15.80 -1.10 6.69
CA ARG A 38 17.01 -0.27 6.73
C ARG A 38 17.02 0.72 7.88
N GLU A 39 15.89 1.36 8.14
CA GLU A 39 15.78 2.33 9.24
C GLU A 39 15.83 1.66 10.61
N LEU A 40 15.26 0.47 10.76
CA LEU A 40 15.20 -0.22 12.05
C LEU A 40 16.45 -1.08 12.34
N ASP A 41 16.99 -1.74 11.32
CA ASP A 41 18.03 -2.77 11.48
C ASP A 41 19.37 -2.41 10.81
N GLY A 42 19.43 -1.30 10.09
CA GLY A 42 20.63 -0.93 9.32
C GLY A 42 20.69 -1.61 7.94
N ASP A 43 21.80 -1.40 7.24
CA ASP A 43 21.91 -1.77 5.81
C ASP A 43 22.52 -3.15 5.56
N GLU A 44 23.21 -3.74 6.52
CA GLU A 44 24.02 -4.95 6.31
C GLU A 44 23.21 -6.10 5.72
N TRP A 45 22.19 -6.58 6.44
CA TRP A 45 21.33 -7.65 5.95
C TRP A 45 20.54 -7.23 4.71
N ALA A 46 20.05 -6.00 4.69
CA ALA A 46 19.29 -5.48 3.56
C ALA A 46 20.10 -5.51 2.26
N ASP A 47 21.38 -5.16 2.32
CA ASP A 47 22.27 -5.22 1.16
C ASP A 47 22.59 -6.67 0.77
N GLU A 48 22.81 -7.55 1.75
CA GLU A 48 23.07 -8.98 1.53
C GLU A 48 21.93 -9.65 0.76
N VAL A 49 20.67 -9.39 1.12
CA VAL A 49 19.50 -10.00 0.47
C VAL A 49 18.94 -9.20 -0.70
N GLY A 50 19.56 -8.06 -1.02
CA GLY A 50 19.21 -7.27 -2.19
C GLY A 50 17.97 -6.40 -2.07
N LEU A 51 17.64 -5.92 -0.86
CA LEU A 51 16.53 -4.97 -0.69
C LEU A 51 16.78 -3.66 -1.43
N TYR A 52 15.71 -2.99 -1.83
CA TYR A 52 15.81 -1.64 -2.40
C TYR A 52 16.46 -0.69 -1.40
N LYS A 53 17.09 0.35 -1.91
CA LYS A 53 17.65 1.41 -1.07
C LYS A 53 16.54 2.19 -0.36
N THR A 54 16.91 2.87 0.72
CA THR A 54 16.02 3.76 1.45
C THR A 54 15.37 4.76 0.51
N ALA A 55 14.04 4.84 0.57
CA ALA A 55 13.25 5.76 -0.24
C ALA A 55 12.23 6.47 0.64
N TYR A 56 12.21 7.81 0.54
CA TYR A 56 11.21 8.65 1.23
C TYR A 56 11.01 8.29 2.71
N LYS A 57 12.08 8.12 3.44
CA LYS A 57 12.05 7.60 4.83
C LYS A 57 11.21 8.43 5.81
N ASN A 58 11.04 9.72 5.53
CA ASN A 58 10.27 10.64 6.36
C ASN A 58 8.84 10.84 5.88
N HIS A 59 8.44 10.18 4.79
CA HIS A 59 7.06 10.23 4.33
C HIS A 59 6.12 9.52 5.33
N PRO A 60 4.94 10.08 5.62
CA PRO A 60 4.03 9.50 6.63
C PRO A 60 3.70 8.02 6.42
N CYS A 61 3.48 7.59 5.18
CA CYS A 61 3.21 6.18 4.88
C CYS A 61 4.43 5.29 5.13
N THR A 62 5.64 5.78 4.82
CA THR A 62 6.89 5.04 5.05
C THR A 62 7.16 4.90 6.54
N ILE A 63 6.89 5.94 7.33
CA ILE A 63 6.98 5.90 8.80
C ILE A 63 5.96 4.91 9.35
N TRP A 64 4.70 4.99 8.90
CA TRP A 64 3.65 4.08 9.33
C TRP A 64 4.03 2.60 9.13
N ALA A 65 4.65 2.28 8.01
CA ALA A 65 5.06 0.90 7.67
C ALA A 65 5.96 0.26 8.74
N ARG A 66 6.71 1.07 9.50
CA ARG A 66 7.68 0.58 10.50
C ARG A 66 7.30 0.90 11.94
N GLU A 67 6.13 1.47 12.19
CA GLU A 67 5.71 1.83 13.55
C GLU A 67 5.34 0.62 14.42
N SER A 68 4.81 -0.44 13.83
CA SER A 68 4.47 -1.66 14.56
C SER A 68 4.53 -2.90 13.67
N SER A 69 4.64 -4.06 14.30
CA SER A 69 4.66 -5.34 13.60
C SER A 69 3.36 -5.59 12.82
N HIS A 70 2.21 -5.17 13.33
CA HIS A 70 0.94 -5.32 12.61
C HIS A 70 0.85 -4.39 11.39
N ASN A 71 1.43 -3.18 11.45
CA ASN A 71 1.51 -2.30 10.27
C ASN A 71 2.33 -2.96 9.16
N TYR A 72 3.50 -3.49 9.52
CA TYR A 72 4.36 -4.19 8.58
C TYR A 72 3.66 -5.40 7.97
N LEU A 73 3.01 -6.22 8.81
CA LEU A 73 2.28 -7.41 8.36
C LEU A 73 1.18 -7.04 7.36
N TRP A 74 0.35 -6.05 7.70
CA TRP A 74 -0.72 -5.61 6.80
C TRP A 74 -0.15 -5.16 5.46
N LEU A 75 0.91 -4.37 5.49
CA LEU A 75 1.54 -3.83 4.28
C LEU A 75 2.20 -4.94 3.44
N TYR A 76 2.83 -5.90 4.09
CA TYR A 76 3.40 -7.07 3.40
C TYR A 76 2.31 -7.92 2.73
N GLN A 77 1.21 -8.19 3.42
CA GLN A 77 0.06 -8.89 2.84
C GLN A 77 -0.53 -8.12 1.66
N HIS A 78 -0.60 -6.80 1.77
CA HIS A 78 -1.04 -5.92 0.69
C HIS A 78 -0.06 -5.95 -0.50
N PHE A 79 1.22 -5.96 -0.24
CA PHE A 79 2.26 -6.13 -1.27
C PHE A 79 2.05 -7.41 -2.08
N LEU A 80 1.84 -8.53 -1.41
CA LEU A 80 1.55 -9.81 -2.08
C LEU A 80 0.25 -9.74 -2.88
N ALA A 81 -0.79 -9.16 -2.30
CA ALA A 81 -2.09 -9.01 -2.96
C ALA A 81 -2.00 -8.11 -4.19
N LEU A 82 -1.25 -7.01 -4.12
CA LEU A 82 -0.98 -6.14 -5.28
C LEU A 82 -0.28 -6.90 -6.40
N GLY A 83 0.69 -7.75 -6.05
CA GLY A 83 1.39 -8.60 -7.01
C GLY A 83 0.48 -9.60 -7.70
N MET A 84 -0.38 -10.26 -6.94
CA MET A 84 -1.37 -11.20 -7.48
C MET A 84 -2.36 -10.49 -8.39
N GLU A 85 -2.85 -9.33 -7.98
CA GLU A 85 -3.79 -8.53 -8.78
C GLU A 85 -3.13 -8.00 -10.07
N TYR A 86 -1.87 -7.59 -9.99
CA TYR A 86 -1.10 -7.19 -11.17
C TYR A 86 -0.99 -8.35 -12.17
N THR A 87 -0.66 -9.56 -11.71
CA THR A 87 -0.59 -10.73 -12.56
C THR A 87 -1.94 -11.06 -13.20
N PHE A 88 -3.01 -10.96 -12.41
CA PHE A 88 -4.38 -11.17 -12.91
C PHE A 88 -4.74 -10.20 -14.03
N ARG A 89 -4.43 -8.91 -13.88
CA ARG A 89 -4.81 -7.88 -14.86
C ARG A 89 -3.85 -7.77 -16.05
N TYR A 90 -2.56 -7.98 -15.84
CA TYR A 90 -1.52 -7.73 -16.86
C TYR A 90 -0.87 -8.99 -17.40
N GLY A 91 -1.20 -10.16 -16.87
CA GLY A 91 -0.73 -11.45 -17.38
C GLY A 91 0.75 -11.76 -17.19
N LYS A 92 1.42 -11.04 -16.27
CA LYS A 92 2.84 -11.25 -15.96
C LYS A 92 3.13 -10.92 -14.51
N GLU A 93 4.23 -11.46 -13.96
CA GLU A 93 4.65 -11.15 -12.60
C GLU A 93 5.31 -9.78 -12.51
N HIS A 94 5.03 -9.05 -11.45
CA HIS A 94 5.69 -7.77 -11.18
C HIS A 94 7.11 -8.01 -10.67
N ALA A 95 8.09 -7.26 -11.21
CA ALA A 95 9.50 -7.42 -10.87
C ALA A 95 9.79 -7.29 -9.36
N SER A 96 9.09 -6.39 -8.66
CA SER A 96 9.27 -6.22 -7.20
C SER A 96 8.82 -7.44 -6.42
N ILE A 97 7.77 -8.14 -6.88
CA ILE A 97 7.31 -9.39 -6.26
C ILE A 97 8.34 -10.50 -6.46
N VAL A 98 8.79 -10.68 -7.69
CA VAL A 98 9.80 -11.72 -8.02
C VAL A 98 11.05 -11.54 -7.15
N LYS A 99 11.49 -10.29 -7.01
CA LYS A 99 12.72 -9.98 -6.27
C LYS A 99 12.55 -10.05 -4.76
N LEU A 100 11.44 -9.58 -4.21
CA LEU A 100 11.36 -9.20 -2.80
C LEU A 100 10.30 -9.93 -1.97
N ALA A 101 9.40 -10.72 -2.57
CA ALA A 101 8.38 -11.43 -1.81
C ALA A 101 8.98 -12.31 -0.70
N LYS A 102 10.05 -13.02 -1.01
CA LYS A 102 10.70 -13.93 -0.06
C LYS A 102 11.45 -13.18 1.06
N PRO A 103 12.40 -12.28 0.78
CA PRO A 103 13.12 -11.60 1.86
C PRO A 103 12.20 -10.71 2.73
N LEU A 104 11.21 -10.04 2.16
CA LEU A 104 10.32 -9.17 2.92
C LEU A 104 9.32 -9.91 3.81
N MET A 105 9.20 -11.24 3.66
CA MET A 105 8.42 -12.07 4.59
C MET A 105 9.03 -12.04 6.01
N GLN A 106 10.33 -11.78 6.11
CA GLN A 106 11.00 -11.59 7.38
C GLN A 106 10.72 -10.18 7.92
N PHE A 107 10.28 -10.11 9.17
CA PHE A 107 10.06 -8.81 9.83
C PHE A 107 11.39 -8.18 10.23
N PRO A 108 11.48 -6.83 10.28
CA PRO A 108 12.64 -6.19 10.90
C PRO A 108 12.79 -6.66 12.35
N LYS A 109 14.02 -6.94 12.78
CA LYS A 109 14.31 -7.43 14.14
C LYS A 109 13.93 -6.42 15.21
N ASN A 110 14.14 -5.14 14.92
CA ASN A 110 13.90 -4.07 15.86
C ASN A 110 12.54 -3.39 15.72
N ILE A 111 11.60 -4.00 14.98
CA ILE A 111 10.26 -3.45 14.89
C ILE A 111 9.51 -3.61 16.22
N LYS A 112 8.78 -2.57 16.61
CA LYS A 112 7.94 -2.61 17.81
C LYS A 112 6.83 -3.63 17.63
N GLN A 113 6.77 -4.62 18.51
CA GLN A 113 5.66 -5.56 18.54
C GLN A 113 4.40 -4.85 19.03
N GLY A 114 3.32 -4.95 18.29
CA GLY A 114 2.07 -4.29 18.69
C GLY A 114 1.04 -4.22 17.59
N GLU A 115 -0.12 -3.69 17.97
CA GLU A 115 -1.30 -3.50 17.14
C GLU A 115 -1.07 -2.50 16.00
N MET A 116 -1.98 -2.51 15.02
CA MET A 116 -1.98 -1.48 13.98
C MET A 116 -2.18 -0.10 14.57
N THR A 117 -1.32 0.83 14.17
CA THR A 117 -1.47 2.25 14.49
C THR A 117 -2.40 2.92 13.47
N PRO A 118 -2.95 4.11 13.75
CA PRO A 118 -3.80 4.82 12.80
C PRO A 118 -3.12 5.01 11.45
N LEU A 119 -3.83 4.71 10.37
CA LEU A 119 -3.31 4.82 9.00
C LEU A 119 -2.88 6.25 8.69
N ALA A 120 -1.69 6.39 8.13
CA ALA A 120 -1.23 7.65 7.57
C ALA A 120 -2.13 8.06 6.41
N GLN A 121 -2.60 9.30 6.41
CA GLN A 121 -3.44 9.85 5.36
C GLN A 121 -2.62 10.85 4.53
N ALA A 122 -1.94 10.33 3.51
CA ALA A 122 -1.09 11.13 2.62
C ALA A 122 -1.93 11.76 1.50
N MET A 123 -2.62 12.83 1.84
CA MET A 123 -3.52 13.56 0.95
C MET A 123 -3.74 14.97 1.47
N PRO A 124 -4.29 15.90 0.65
CA PRO A 124 -4.72 17.22 1.12
C PRO A 124 -5.71 17.13 2.28
N ASP A 125 -5.63 18.08 3.22
CA ASP A 125 -6.42 18.06 4.46
C ASP A 125 -7.93 17.98 4.22
N GLU A 126 -8.42 18.57 3.13
CA GLU A 126 -9.84 18.55 2.75
C GLU A 126 -10.42 17.14 2.57
N TYR A 127 -9.58 16.14 2.26
CA TYR A 127 -10.02 14.75 2.08
C TYR A 127 -9.87 13.91 3.34
N LYS A 128 -9.11 14.37 4.32
CA LYS A 128 -8.86 13.61 5.54
C LYS A 128 -10.14 13.38 6.33
N HIS A 129 -10.20 12.23 6.99
CA HIS A 129 -11.36 11.80 7.76
C HIS A 129 -10.90 10.92 8.92
N GLU A 130 -11.69 10.81 9.98
CA GLU A 130 -11.38 9.89 11.08
C GLU A 130 -11.33 8.43 10.64
N ASP A 131 -12.14 8.05 9.65
CA ASP A 131 -12.03 6.76 8.96
C ASP A 131 -11.11 6.90 7.74
N PRO A 132 -9.92 6.27 7.77
CA PRO A 132 -8.96 6.37 6.66
C PRO A 132 -9.49 5.79 5.34
N ILE A 133 -10.40 4.82 5.38
CA ILE A 133 -11.01 4.25 4.18
C ILE A 133 -11.83 5.33 3.46
N ILE A 134 -12.65 6.07 4.19
CA ILE A 134 -13.42 7.18 3.64
C ILE A 134 -12.49 8.23 3.06
N ALA A 135 -11.44 8.60 3.79
CA ALA A 135 -10.45 9.58 3.34
C ALA A 135 -9.82 9.19 2.00
N TYR A 136 -9.33 7.96 1.87
CA TYR A 136 -8.68 7.49 0.64
C TYR A 136 -9.63 7.36 -0.53
N ARG A 137 -10.86 6.89 -0.30
CA ARG A 137 -11.88 6.82 -1.36
C ARG A 137 -12.22 8.22 -1.88
N ARG A 138 -12.45 9.18 -0.98
CA ARG A 138 -12.71 10.60 -1.34
C ARG A 138 -11.56 11.19 -2.16
N TYR A 139 -10.34 10.99 -1.69
CA TYR A 139 -9.15 11.49 -2.36
C TYR A 139 -9.04 10.96 -3.79
N VAL A 140 -9.18 9.66 -3.98
CA VAL A 140 -9.05 9.04 -5.31
C VAL A 140 -10.18 9.45 -6.25
N ILE A 141 -11.41 9.52 -5.77
CA ILE A 141 -12.56 9.96 -6.57
C ILE A 141 -12.35 11.38 -7.12
N ASN A 142 -11.78 12.27 -6.31
CA ASN A 142 -11.62 13.67 -6.71
C ASN A 142 -10.36 13.98 -7.49
N GLU A 143 -9.28 13.28 -7.20
CA GLU A 143 -7.97 13.64 -7.73
C GLU A 143 -7.47 12.69 -8.82
N LYS A 144 -8.01 11.46 -8.91
CA LYS A 144 -7.51 10.45 -9.84
C LYS A 144 -8.50 10.21 -10.99
N HIS A 145 -8.76 11.24 -11.78
CA HIS A 145 -9.70 11.19 -12.90
C HIS A 145 -9.32 10.18 -14.00
N TYR A 146 -8.07 9.74 -14.00
CA TYR A 146 -7.60 8.69 -14.91
C TYR A 146 -7.96 7.27 -14.44
N ALA A 147 -8.57 7.12 -13.26
CA ALA A 147 -8.88 5.82 -12.70
C ALA A 147 -9.82 5.01 -13.59
N LYS A 148 -9.39 3.79 -13.93
CA LYS A 148 -10.14 2.86 -14.76
C LYS A 148 -9.95 1.43 -14.26
N TRP A 149 -10.95 0.59 -14.49
CA TRP A 149 -10.96 -0.83 -14.21
C TRP A 149 -11.44 -1.55 -15.47
N GLU A 150 -10.54 -1.77 -16.43
CA GLU A 150 -10.85 -2.28 -17.76
C GLU A 150 -10.13 -3.61 -18.07
N LYS A 151 -9.44 -4.20 -17.06
CA LYS A 151 -8.57 -5.37 -17.26
C LYS A 151 -9.05 -6.60 -16.47
N GLY A 152 -10.34 -6.88 -16.53
CA GLY A 152 -10.93 -8.06 -15.93
C GLY A 152 -11.42 -7.89 -14.49
N ARG A 153 -11.18 -6.75 -13.86
CA ARG A 153 -11.69 -6.41 -12.54
C ARG A 153 -12.71 -5.28 -12.65
N SER A 154 -13.90 -5.49 -12.09
CA SER A 154 -14.92 -4.44 -12.06
C SER A 154 -14.51 -3.31 -11.10
N LYS A 155 -14.93 -2.09 -11.43
CA LYS A 155 -14.74 -0.96 -10.52
C LYS A 155 -15.44 -1.23 -9.17
N PRO A 156 -14.86 -0.79 -8.06
CA PRO A 156 -15.48 -1.00 -6.76
C PRO A 156 -16.81 -0.25 -6.64
N LYS A 157 -17.72 -0.79 -5.83
CA LYS A 157 -19.07 -0.22 -5.65
C LYS A 157 -19.06 1.21 -5.11
N TRP A 158 -18.03 1.57 -4.32
CA TRP A 158 -17.87 2.92 -3.79
C TRP A 158 -17.39 3.93 -4.82
N TRP A 159 -16.98 3.49 -6.00
CA TRP A 159 -16.57 4.38 -7.08
C TRP A 159 -17.81 4.98 -7.73
N ASN A 160 -18.38 5.95 -7.07
CA ASN A 160 -19.41 6.81 -7.63
C ASN A 160 -19.02 8.27 -7.32
N LYS A 161 -19.67 9.20 -7.99
CA LYS A 161 -19.37 10.62 -7.83
C LYS A 161 -20.20 11.29 -6.73
N ASN A 162 -21.01 10.53 -6.01
CA ASN A 162 -21.87 11.07 -4.97
C ASN A 162 -21.27 10.87 -3.57
N TYR A 163 -20.71 11.93 -3.06
CA TYR A 163 -20.05 11.94 -1.76
C TYR A 163 -20.94 11.58 -0.57
N ALA A 164 -22.20 11.99 -0.63
CA ALA A 164 -23.13 11.72 0.48
C ALA A 164 -23.31 10.23 0.73
N GLU A 165 -23.23 9.41 -0.32
CA GLU A 165 -23.32 7.95 -0.20
C GLU A 165 -22.07 7.35 0.46
N LEU A 166 -20.90 7.93 0.24
CA LEU A 166 -19.66 7.47 0.89
C LEU A 166 -19.66 7.74 2.39
N LEU A 167 -20.31 8.79 2.82
CA LEU A 167 -20.41 9.16 4.23
C LEU A 167 -21.49 8.36 4.96
N ALA A 168 -22.38 7.71 4.24
CA ALA A 168 -23.49 6.93 4.80
C ALA A 168 -23.15 5.44 5.01
N ILE A 169 -21.94 5.02 4.70
CA ILE A 169 -21.48 3.62 4.82
C ILE A 169 -21.05 3.32 6.26
#